data_962c65300a2e787193b8d608362bf2dd
#
_entry.id   962c65300a2e787193b8d608362bf2dd
#
_cell.length_a   1.000
_cell.length_b   1.000
_cell.length_c   1.000
_cell.angle_alpha   90.00
_cell.angle_beta   90.00
_cell.angle_gamma   90.00
#
_symmetry.space_group_name_H-M   'P 1'
#
loop_
_entity.id
_entity.type
_entity.pdbx_description
1 polymer ?
#
loop_
_entity_poly.entity_id
_entity_poly.type
_entity_poly.pdbx_seq_one_letter_code
_entity_poly.pdbx_strand_id
1 'polypeptide(L)'
;MAVTVEINLGYEFDVKAKASEVFAVLSDVPSSASHFPKVDQLVDLGGGAYRWEMEKIGIASITLQTVYASKYTSNKAKGTVSWTPIKGEGNALVAGSWKITDNKKATNIVLEIQGELTLPLPGLMKMVAAPIAEAEFEKMVEQYIDNLTEHFGGEA
;
A
#
# COMPACT_ATOMS: atom_id res chain seq x y z
N MET A 1 -6.41 -22.29 14.24
CA MET A 1 -6.03 -22.32 12.82
C MET A 1 -6.04 -20.91 12.27
N ALA A 2 -5.28 -20.70 11.20
CA ALA A 2 -5.20 -19.37 10.56
C ALA A 2 -5.79 -19.44 9.15
N VAL A 3 -6.35 -18.33 8.70
CA VAL A 3 -6.85 -18.14 7.33
C VAL A 3 -5.93 -17.16 6.63
N THR A 4 -5.46 -17.50 5.43
CA THR A 4 -4.68 -16.59 4.61
C THR A 4 -5.57 -16.00 3.52
N VAL A 5 -5.62 -14.66 3.47
CA VAL A 5 -6.37 -13.92 2.46
C VAL A 5 -5.37 -13.28 1.50
N GLU A 6 -5.53 -13.53 0.20
CA GLU A 6 -4.71 -12.91 -0.83
C GLU A 6 -5.43 -11.65 -1.34
N ILE A 7 -4.66 -10.56 -1.48
CA ILE A 7 -5.19 -9.27 -1.93
C ILE A 7 -4.33 -8.80 -3.10
N ASN A 8 -4.96 -8.61 -4.27
CA ASN A 8 -4.29 -8.11 -5.46
C ASN A 8 -5.05 -6.90 -5.97
N LEU A 9 -4.36 -5.75 -5.98
CA LEU A 9 -4.96 -4.48 -6.39
C LEU A 9 -4.09 -3.85 -7.47
N GLY A 10 -4.73 -3.21 -8.45
CA GLY A 10 -4.06 -2.48 -9.51
C GLY A 10 -4.84 -1.23 -9.87
N TYR A 11 -4.14 -0.10 -10.01
CA TYR A 11 -4.74 1.19 -10.33
C TYR A 11 -3.85 1.95 -11.30
N GLU A 12 -4.49 2.72 -12.17
CA GLU A 12 -3.81 3.64 -13.06
C GLU A 12 -4.54 4.98 -13.05
N PHE A 13 -3.79 6.07 -12.89
CA PHE A 13 -4.37 7.41 -12.85
C PHE A 13 -3.36 8.46 -13.28
N ASP A 14 -3.86 9.63 -13.68
CA ASP A 14 -3.04 10.75 -14.10
C ASP A 14 -3.21 11.92 -13.14
N VAL A 15 -2.11 12.62 -12.86
CA VAL A 15 -2.09 13.80 -11.98
C VAL A 15 -1.43 14.98 -12.67
N LYS A 16 -1.71 16.19 -12.16
CA LYS A 16 -1.20 17.44 -12.74
C LYS A 16 0.26 17.73 -12.38
N ALA A 17 0.75 17.21 -11.26
CA ALA A 17 2.13 17.45 -10.82
C ALA A 17 3.14 16.86 -11.81
N LYS A 18 4.36 17.39 -11.80
CA LYS A 18 5.44 16.89 -12.64
C LYS A 18 5.92 15.53 -12.15
N ALA A 19 6.41 14.70 -13.07
CA ALA A 19 6.92 13.37 -12.75
C ALA A 19 8.01 13.42 -11.66
N SER A 20 8.88 14.43 -11.68
CA SER A 20 9.91 14.60 -10.65
C SER A 20 9.33 14.85 -9.26
N GLU A 21 8.24 15.59 -9.18
CA GLU A 21 7.55 15.85 -7.90
C GLU A 21 6.86 14.59 -7.39
N VAL A 22 6.21 13.86 -8.30
CA VAL A 22 5.56 12.60 -7.97
C VAL A 22 6.59 11.58 -7.47
N PHE A 23 7.70 11.43 -8.18
CA PHE A 23 8.76 10.52 -7.78
C PHE A 23 9.35 10.89 -6.41
N ALA A 24 9.56 12.18 -6.15
CA ALA A 24 10.11 12.64 -4.88
C ALA A 24 9.23 12.22 -3.68
N VAL A 25 7.91 12.26 -3.85
CA VAL A 25 6.97 11.84 -2.80
C VAL A 25 6.92 10.32 -2.69
N LEU A 26 6.73 9.62 -3.81
CA LEU A 26 6.51 8.17 -3.80
C LEU A 26 7.78 7.37 -3.47
N SER A 27 8.96 7.91 -3.72
CA SER A 27 10.23 7.28 -3.35
C SER A 27 10.62 7.55 -1.89
N ASP A 28 10.02 8.55 -1.26
CA ASP A 28 10.20 8.84 0.16
C ASP A 28 9.07 8.16 0.92
N VAL A 29 9.36 7.00 1.51
CA VAL A 29 8.33 6.18 2.15
C VAL A 29 7.55 6.92 3.24
N PRO A 30 8.18 7.65 4.18
CA PRO A 30 7.42 8.43 5.16
C PRO A 30 6.51 9.48 4.53
N SER A 31 6.96 10.17 3.48
CA SER A 31 6.16 11.16 2.78
C SER A 31 4.96 10.51 2.10
N SER A 32 5.17 9.42 1.37
CA SER A 32 4.11 8.65 0.72
C SER A 32 3.12 8.10 1.74
N ALA A 33 3.62 7.51 2.82
CA ALA A 33 2.80 6.92 3.87
C ALA A 33 1.93 7.95 4.59
N SER A 34 2.34 9.22 4.64
CA SER A 34 1.55 10.27 5.27
C SER A 34 0.20 10.49 4.59
N HIS A 35 0.04 10.03 3.36
CA HIS A 35 -1.22 10.09 2.62
C HIS A 35 -2.07 8.83 2.76
N PHE A 36 -1.54 7.78 3.37
CA PHE A 36 -2.25 6.54 3.56
C PHE A 36 -3.15 6.63 4.80
N PRO A 37 -4.45 6.26 4.69
CA PRO A 37 -5.35 6.33 5.83
C PRO A 37 -5.07 5.21 6.82
N LYS A 38 -5.43 5.44 8.07
CA LYS A 38 -5.42 4.43 9.14
C LYS A 38 -4.04 3.80 9.39
N VAL A 39 -2.96 4.55 9.18
CA VAL A 39 -1.62 4.15 9.64
C VAL A 39 -1.45 4.64 11.08
N ASP A 40 -1.25 3.71 11.99
CA ASP A 40 -0.98 4.03 13.39
C ASP A 40 0.49 4.43 13.57
N GLN A 41 1.40 3.66 13.01
CA GLN A 41 2.83 3.94 13.11
C GLN A 41 3.59 3.38 11.91
N LEU A 42 4.55 4.15 11.42
CA LEU A 42 5.53 3.70 10.42
C LEU A 42 6.91 3.69 11.09
N VAL A 43 7.56 2.54 11.11
CA VAL A 43 8.86 2.36 11.77
C VAL A 43 9.94 2.17 10.71
N ASP A 44 10.97 3.02 10.74
CA ASP A 44 12.13 2.89 9.87
C ASP A 44 13.06 1.82 10.44
N LEU A 45 13.22 0.74 9.68
CA LEU A 45 14.09 -0.39 10.09
C LEU A 45 15.51 -0.26 9.54
N GLY A 46 15.79 0.79 8.77
CA GLY A 46 17.09 1.00 8.13
C GLY A 46 17.20 0.31 6.77
N GLY A 47 18.13 0.79 5.94
CA GLY A 47 18.42 0.17 4.64
C GLY A 47 17.26 0.16 3.64
N GLY A 48 16.30 1.07 3.79
CA GLY A 48 15.12 1.12 2.92
C GLY A 48 13.99 0.21 3.35
N ALA A 49 14.09 -0.39 4.54
CA ALA A 49 13.03 -1.24 5.09
C ALA A 49 12.17 -0.47 6.08
N TYR A 50 10.87 -0.68 6.01
CA TYR A 50 9.90 -0.03 6.88
C TYR A 50 8.87 -1.04 7.37
N ARG A 51 8.49 -0.92 8.65
CA ARG A 51 7.39 -1.68 9.22
C ARG A 51 6.16 -0.76 9.33
N TRP A 52 5.05 -1.23 8.77
CA TRP A 52 3.78 -0.55 8.81
C TRP A 52 2.92 -1.17 9.91
N GLU A 53 2.49 -0.35 10.85
CA GLU A 53 1.55 -0.76 11.88
C GLU A 53 0.26 0.01 11.65
N MET A 54 -0.75 -0.69 11.16
CA MET A 54 -2.02 -0.08 10.80
C MET A 54 -2.92 0.07 12.04
N GLU A 55 -3.95 0.93 11.94
CA GLU A 55 -4.95 1.02 12.97
C GLU A 55 -5.77 -0.28 13.03
N LYS A 56 -6.33 -0.56 14.19
CA LYS A 56 -7.17 -1.75 14.38
C LYS A 56 -8.48 -1.59 13.60
N ILE A 57 -8.87 -2.66 12.91
CA ILE A 57 -10.15 -2.71 12.17
C ILE A 57 -10.92 -3.96 12.57
N GLY A 58 -12.25 -3.93 12.40
CA GLY A 58 -13.09 -5.09 12.58
C GLY A 58 -13.19 -5.92 11.32
N ILE A 59 -12.88 -7.21 11.42
CA ILE A 59 -13.05 -8.17 10.32
C ILE A 59 -13.81 -9.37 10.88
N ALA A 60 -15.01 -9.61 10.37
CA ALA A 60 -15.93 -10.62 10.88
C ALA A 60 -16.16 -10.39 12.38
N SER A 61 -15.89 -11.37 13.25
CA SER A 61 -16.11 -11.25 14.70
C SER A 61 -14.86 -10.85 15.48
N ILE A 62 -13.78 -10.47 14.79
CA ILE A 62 -12.51 -10.11 15.42
C ILE A 62 -12.11 -8.68 15.16
N THR A 63 -11.24 -8.15 16.03
CA THR A 63 -10.53 -6.89 15.80
C THR A 63 -9.11 -7.24 15.38
N LEU A 64 -8.67 -6.69 14.27
CA LEU A 64 -7.37 -7.00 13.68
C LEU A 64 -6.53 -5.74 13.54
N GLN A 65 -5.26 -5.84 13.90
CA GLN A 65 -4.25 -4.88 13.52
C GLN A 65 -3.35 -5.52 12.47
N THR A 66 -3.27 -4.92 11.28
CA THR A 66 -2.38 -5.39 10.24
C THR A 66 -0.99 -4.80 10.46
N VAL A 67 0.00 -5.66 10.52
CA VAL A 67 1.41 -5.27 10.67
C VAL A 67 2.21 -6.00 9.60
N TYR A 68 3.01 -5.25 8.86
CA TYR A 68 3.91 -5.84 7.87
C TYR A 68 5.14 -4.97 7.67
N ALA A 69 6.21 -5.58 7.18
CA ALA A 69 7.41 -4.85 6.78
C ALA A 69 7.74 -5.14 5.32
N SER A 70 8.25 -4.13 4.64
CA SER A 70 8.68 -4.25 3.25
C SER A 70 9.96 -3.47 3.05
N LYS A 71 10.79 -3.97 2.13
CA LYS A 71 12.01 -3.29 1.70
C LYS A 71 11.74 -2.59 0.39
N TYR A 72 12.05 -1.30 0.33
CA TYR A 72 11.76 -0.43 -0.80
C TYR A 72 13.02 -0.21 -1.63
N THR A 73 12.85 -0.23 -2.95
CA THR A 73 13.90 0.08 -3.93
C THR A 73 13.33 1.06 -4.94
N SER A 74 14.01 2.19 -5.14
CA SER A 74 13.58 3.19 -6.10
C SER A 74 14.62 3.34 -7.21
N ASN A 75 14.14 3.60 -8.44
CA ASN A 75 14.98 3.85 -9.60
C ASN A 75 14.46 5.10 -10.30
N LYS A 76 15.14 6.22 -10.10
CA LYS A 76 14.75 7.52 -10.65
C LYS A 76 14.76 7.52 -12.17
N ALA A 77 15.75 6.89 -12.79
CA ALA A 77 15.89 6.85 -14.24
C ALA A 77 14.72 6.14 -14.91
N LYS A 78 14.20 5.08 -14.28
CA LYS A 78 13.05 4.32 -14.77
C LYS A 78 11.71 4.82 -14.26
N GLY A 79 11.70 5.71 -13.26
CA GLY A 79 10.48 6.18 -12.62
C GLY A 79 9.76 5.08 -11.87
N THR A 80 10.50 4.20 -11.21
CA THR A 80 9.92 3.06 -10.49
C THR A 80 10.27 3.09 -9.01
N VAL A 81 9.31 2.68 -8.18
CA VAL A 81 9.50 2.38 -6.77
C VAL A 81 8.87 1.03 -6.54
N SER A 82 9.62 0.08 -6.01
CA SER A 82 9.10 -1.26 -5.75
C SER A 82 9.41 -1.68 -4.32
N TRP A 83 8.61 -2.59 -3.79
CA TRP A 83 8.84 -3.13 -2.46
C TRP A 83 8.57 -4.62 -2.43
N THR A 84 9.36 -5.30 -1.59
CA THR A 84 9.26 -6.73 -1.38
C THR A 84 9.03 -7.02 0.10
N PRO A 85 8.28 -8.08 0.44
CA PRO A 85 7.95 -8.34 1.83
C PRO A 85 9.15 -8.83 2.63
N ILE A 86 9.15 -8.50 3.92
CA ILE A 86 10.11 -9.01 4.89
C ILE A 86 9.33 -9.99 5.79
N LYS A 87 9.75 -11.24 5.80
CA LYS A 87 9.10 -12.28 6.60
C LYS A 87 9.42 -12.11 8.09
N GLY A 88 8.48 -12.53 8.93
CA GLY A 88 8.66 -12.51 10.38
C GLY A 88 8.28 -11.21 11.06
N GLU A 89 7.78 -10.24 10.32
CA GLU A 89 7.40 -8.91 10.83
C GLU A 89 5.88 -8.73 10.75
N GLY A 90 5.14 -9.35 11.66
CA GLY A 90 3.70 -9.17 11.75
C GLY A 90 2.89 -10.26 11.06
N ASN A 91 1.68 -9.92 10.61
CA ASN A 91 0.68 -10.87 10.10
C ASN A 91 0.36 -10.71 8.61
N ALA A 92 1.15 -9.91 7.90
CA ALA A 92 0.94 -9.71 6.46
C ALA A 92 2.27 -9.67 5.72
N LEU A 93 2.21 -10.00 4.43
CA LEU A 93 3.32 -9.89 3.49
C LEU A 93 2.82 -9.04 2.33
N VAL A 94 3.49 -7.93 2.03
CA VAL A 94 3.05 -6.99 1.01
C VAL A 94 4.19 -6.67 0.04
N ALA A 95 3.93 -6.93 -1.23
CA ALA A 95 4.80 -6.51 -2.33
C ALA A 95 4.03 -5.53 -3.22
N GLY A 96 4.74 -4.74 -4.00
CA GLY A 96 4.09 -3.86 -4.94
C GLY A 96 5.06 -2.96 -5.68
N SER A 97 4.50 -2.07 -6.49
CA SER A 97 5.30 -1.12 -7.26
C SER A 97 4.50 0.12 -7.66
N TRP A 98 5.23 1.22 -7.79
CA TRP A 98 4.79 2.42 -8.48
C TRP A 98 5.55 2.52 -9.80
N LYS A 99 4.84 2.82 -10.89
CA LYS A 99 5.42 3.19 -12.17
C LYS A 99 4.98 4.61 -12.51
N ILE A 100 5.93 5.52 -12.68
CA ILE A 100 5.70 6.94 -12.91
C ILE A 100 6.18 7.28 -14.31
N THR A 101 5.28 7.77 -15.15
CA THR A 101 5.59 8.11 -16.54
C THR A 101 5.25 9.58 -16.81
N ASP A 102 6.22 10.33 -17.30
CA ASP A 102 6.04 11.71 -17.71
C ASP A 102 5.40 11.75 -19.12
N ASN A 103 4.18 12.24 -19.20
CA ASN A 103 3.46 12.43 -20.46
C ASN A 103 3.44 13.89 -20.89
N LYS A 104 4.37 14.72 -20.42
CA LYS A 104 4.54 16.15 -20.70
C LYS A 104 3.43 17.04 -20.15
N LYS A 105 2.17 16.74 -20.40
CA LYS A 105 1.02 17.52 -19.91
C LYS A 105 0.46 16.98 -18.59
N ALA A 106 0.80 15.73 -18.27
CA ALA A 106 0.33 15.03 -17.08
C ALA A 106 1.37 14.00 -16.69
N THR A 107 1.25 13.49 -15.46
CA THR A 107 2.07 12.36 -15.01
C THR A 107 1.15 11.15 -14.83
N ASN A 108 1.48 10.06 -15.53
CA ASN A 108 0.76 8.79 -15.38
C ASN A 108 1.38 7.99 -14.25
N ILE A 109 0.53 7.45 -13.38
CA ILE A 109 0.95 6.66 -12.23
C ILE A 109 0.23 5.32 -12.27
N VAL A 110 0.99 4.23 -12.18
CA VAL A 110 0.45 2.88 -12.07
C VAL A 110 0.87 2.31 -10.72
N LEU A 111 -0.10 1.84 -9.96
CA LEU A 111 0.12 1.18 -8.67
C LEU A 111 -0.31 -0.27 -8.77
N GLU A 112 0.56 -1.18 -8.36
CA GLU A 112 0.23 -2.60 -8.21
C GLU A 112 0.60 -3.06 -6.81
N ILE A 113 -0.30 -3.77 -6.15
CA ILE A 113 -0.10 -4.30 -4.79
C ILE A 113 -0.50 -5.77 -4.76
N GLN A 114 0.38 -6.61 -4.22
CA GLN A 114 0.08 -8.01 -3.91
C GLN A 114 0.32 -8.21 -2.41
N GLY A 115 -0.69 -8.71 -1.73
CA GLY A 115 -0.61 -8.92 -0.29
C GLY A 115 -1.16 -10.27 0.14
N GLU A 116 -0.63 -10.78 1.24
CA GLU A 116 -1.16 -11.93 1.95
C GLU A 116 -1.38 -11.51 3.40
N LEU A 117 -2.60 -11.69 3.88
CA LEU A 117 -2.97 -11.36 5.26
C LEU A 117 -3.38 -12.65 5.98
N THR A 118 -2.74 -12.91 7.10
CA THR A 118 -3.07 -14.06 7.95
C THR A 118 -3.99 -13.63 9.07
N LEU A 119 -5.17 -14.26 9.14
CA LEU A 119 -6.19 -13.98 10.14
C LEU A 119 -6.29 -15.14 11.13
N PRO A 120 -6.41 -14.87 12.45
CA PRO A 120 -6.53 -15.92 13.46
C PRO A 120 -7.97 -16.44 13.53
N LEU A 121 -8.45 -17.03 12.43
CA LEU A 121 -9.81 -17.53 12.27
C LEU A 121 -9.80 -18.97 11.79
N PRO A 122 -10.83 -19.77 12.14
CA PRO A 122 -11.01 -21.10 11.55
C PRO A 122 -11.19 -21.02 10.03
N GLY A 123 -10.75 -22.06 9.32
CA GLY A 123 -10.83 -22.10 7.85
C GLY A 123 -12.23 -21.91 7.30
N LEU A 124 -13.27 -22.32 8.04
CA LEU A 124 -14.67 -22.12 7.65
C LEU A 124 -15.05 -20.65 7.54
N MET A 125 -14.35 -19.77 8.24
CA MET A 125 -14.63 -18.33 8.24
C MET A 125 -14.00 -17.60 7.06
N LYS A 126 -13.20 -18.27 6.23
CA LYS A 126 -12.53 -17.64 5.08
C LYS A 126 -13.53 -17.02 4.11
N MET A 127 -14.63 -17.71 3.83
CA MET A 127 -15.66 -17.22 2.90
C MET A 127 -16.32 -15.92 3.37
N VAL A 128 -16.35 -15.70 4.68
CA VAL A 128 -16.91 -14.47 5.26
C VAL A 128 -15.83 -13.40 5.40
N ALA A 129 -14.66 -13.77 5.92
CA ALA A 129 -13.59 -12.84 6.24
C ALA A 129 -12.86 -12.32 5.01
N ALA A 130 -12.62 -13.14 3.99
CA ALA A 130 -11.86 -12.72 2.81
C ALA A 130 -12.49 -11.54 2.06
N PRO A 131 -13.79 -11.55 1.72
CA PRO A 131 -14.40 -10.39 1.06
C PRO A 131 -14.36 -9.12 1.91
N ILE A 132 -14.50 -9.24 3.23
CA ILE A 132 -14.44 -8.09 4.15
C ILE A 132 -13.04 -7.51 4.16
N ALA A 133 -12.02 -8.36 4.28
CA ALA A 133 -10.62 -7.93 4.28
C ALA A 133 -10.25 -7.25 2.95
N GLU A 134 -10.62 -7.86 1.83
CA GLU A 134 -10.38 -7.27 0.51
C GLU A 134 -11.04 -5.91 0.36
N ALA A 135 -12.30 -5.77 0.77
CA ALA A 135 -13.04 -4.52 0.68
C ALA A 135 -12.42 -3.42 1.54
N GLU A 136 -11.98 -3.76 2.76
CA GLU A 136 -11.33 -2.80 3.66
C GLU A 136 -9.99 -2.30 3.10
N PHE A 137 -9.16 -3.19 2.57
CA PHE A 137 -7.88 -2.79 1.99
C PHE A 137 -8.06 -2.02 0.69
N GLU A 138 -8.98 -2.43 -0.16
CA GLU A 138 -9.32 -1.70 -1.38
C GLU A 138 -9.77 -0.27 -1.06
N LYS A 139 -10.63 -0.10 -0.08
CA LYS A 139 -11.11 1.20 0.37
C LYS A 139 -9.98 2.08 0.88
N MET A 140 -9.05 1.52 1.65
CA MET A 140 -7.90 2.26 2.14
C MET A 140 -6.96 2.68 1.02
N VAL A 141 -6.71 1.81 0.06
CA VAL A 141 -5.84 2.12 -1.08
C VAL A 141 -6.48 3.18 -1.99
N GLU A 142 -7.78 3.09 -2.22
CA GLU A 142 -8.50 4.11 -3.00
C GLU A 142 -8.45 5.47 -2.31
N GLN A 143 -8.61 5.52 -1.01
CA GLN A 143 -8.48 6.76 -0.25
C GLN A 143 -7.04 7.31 -0.32
N TYR A 144 -6.06 6.44 -0.27
CA TYR A 144 -4.66 6.78 -0.42
C TYR A 144 -4.40 7.44 -1.79
N ILE A 145 -4.94 6.85 -2.86
CA ILE A 145 -4.84 7.40 -4.21
C ILE A 145 -5.53 8.77 -4.29
N ASP A 146 -6.71 8.91 -3.70
CA ASP A 146 -7.43 10.19 -3.68
C ASP A 146 -6.62 11.27 -2.95
N ASN A 147 -6.01 10.93 -1.83
CA ASN A 147 -5.18 11.86 -1.06
C ASN A 147 -3.93 12.27 -1.84
N LEU A 148 -3.28 11.33 -2.51
CA LEU A 148 -2.13 11.62 -3.38
C LEU A 148 -2.52 12.47 -4.58
N THR A 149 -3.64 12.17 -5.21
CA THR A 149 -4.15 12.93 -6.35
C THR A 149 -4.40 14.38 -5.97
N GLU A 150 -5.01 14.61 -4.83
CA GLU A 150 -5.24 15.96 -4.31
C GLU A 150 -3.91 16.69 -4.03
N HIS A 151 -2.97 15.98 -3.40
CA HIS A 151 -1.64 16.53 -3.11
C HIS A 151 -0.89 16.93 -4.39
N PHE A 152 -1.07 16.18 -5.47
CA PHE A 152 -0.43 16.43 -6.77
C PHE A 152 -1.22 17.38 -7.66
N GLY A 153 -2.10 18.19 -7.11
CA GLY A 153 -2.81 19.25 -7.82
C GLY A 153 -4.11 18.82 -8.50
N GLY A 154 -4.52 17.59 -8.29
CA GLY A 154 -5.76 17.05 -8.83
C GLY A 154 -5.53 16.13 -10.03
N GLU A 155 -6.61 15.52 -10.47
CA GLU A 155 -6.62 14.64 -11.62
C GLU A 155 -6.38 15.43 -12.91
N ALA A 156 -5.54 14.90 -13.76
CA ALA A 156 -5.23 15.53 -15.04
C ALA A 156 -6.18 15.07 -16.16
#